data_064542b26b69745bddb18818026c2cf3
#
_entry.id   064542b26b69745bddb18818026c2cf3
#
_cell.length_a   1.000
_cell.length_b   1.000
_cell.length_c   1.000
_cell.angle_alpha   90.00
_cell.angle_beta   90.00
_cell.angle_gamma   90.00
#
_symmetry.space_group_name_H-M   'P 1'
#
loop_
_entity.id
_entity.type
_entity.pdbx_description
1 polymer ?
#
loop_
_entity_poly.entity_id
_entity_poly.type
_entity_poly.pdbx_seq_one_letter_code
_entity_poly.pdbx_strand_id
1 'polypeptide(L)'
;TKPKKFDRNMIVIGAGAGGLVTSYIAAAVKAKVTLIEAGEMGGDCLNYGCVPSKAIIKSAKIADQIRHGENYGLENTVPQFSFKKVMARVQQVVADIAPHDSVERYTNLGVDVVKGYAKLIDPWTVEIQLNDGGMQTLTARTIVIATGARPFVPPLPGIEETGYVTSDTLWTKFAELEEAPKK
;
A
#
# COMPACT_ATOMS: atom_id res chain seq x y z
N THR A 1 -30.31 7.20 14.85
CA THR A 1 -30.63 8.64 14.64
C THR A 1 -29.37 9.46 14.51
N LYS A 2 -29.38 10.50 13.67
CA LYS A 2 -28.24 11.38 13.47
C LYS A 2 -27.78 12.02 14.78
N PRO A 3 -26.50 11.90 15.16
CA PRO A 3 -25.97 12.54 16.36
C PRO A 3 -26.12 14.07 16.31
N LYS A 4 -26.43 14.69 17.46
CA LYS A 4 -26.45 16.16 17.59
C LYS A 4 -25.02 16.75 17.59
N LYS A 5 -24.05 16.00 18.08
CA LYS A 5 -22.63 16.33 18.13
C LYS A 5 -21.81 15.13 17.63
N PHE A 6 -20.78 15.38 16.87
CA PHE A 6 -19.88 14.37 16.33
C PHE A 6 -18.52 14.39 17.02
N ASP A 7 -17.88 13.25 17.18
CA ASP A 7 -16.52 13.14 17.71
C ASP A 7 -15.49 13.68 16.72
N ARG A 8 -15.76 13.50 15.42
CA ARG A 8 -14.89 13.86 14.31
C ARG A 8 -15.64 14.65 13.24
N ASN A 9 -14.89 15.46 12.47
CA ASN A 9 -15.39 16.01 11.22
C ASN A 9 -15.42 14.93 10.14
N MET A 10 -14.36 14.10 10.12
CA MET A 10 -14.19 13.04 9.12
C MET A 10 -13.56 11.80 9.76
N ILE A 11 -14.06 10.63 9.35
CA ILE A 11 -13.40 9.34 9.53
C ILE A 11 -13.04 8.82 8.14
N VAL A 12 -11.80 8.36 7.98
CA VAL A 12 -11.31 7.73 6.75
C VAL A 12 -10.95 6.29 7.07
N ILE A 13 -11.50 5.34 6.32
CA ILE A 13 -11.28 3.91 6.50
C ILE A 13 -10.36 3.41 5.39
N GLY A 14 -9.15 3.00 5.76
CA GLY A 14 -8.09 2.54 4.87
C GLY A 14 -7.00 3.57 4.66
N ALA A 15 -5.74 3.19 4.95
CA ALA A 15 -4.54 4.02 4.80
C ALA A 15 -3.73 3.68 3.53
N GLY A 16 -4.42 3.36 2.44
CA GLY A 16 -3.86 3.36 1.10
C GLY A 16 -3.79 4.78 0.53
N ALA A 17 -3.38 4.92 -0.73
CA ALA A 17 -3.17 6.21 -1.39
C ALA A 17 -4.37 7.16 -1.26
N GLY A 18 -5.59 6.65 -1.47
CA GLY A 18 -6.82 7.46 -1.37
C GLY A 18 -7.08 7.95 0.06
N GLY A 19 -6.93 7.09 1.06
CA GLY A 19 -7.16 7.42 2.46
C GLY A 19 -6.10 8.35 3.02
N LEU A 20 -4.83 8.13 2.70
CA LEU A 20 -3.72 8.97 3.12
C LEU A 20 -3.87 10.41 2.60
N VAL A 21 -4.09 10.57 1.29
CA VAL A 21 -4.28 11.91 0.69
C VAL A 21 -5.49 12.61 1.27
N THR A 22 -6.62 11.90 1.41
CA THR A 22 -7.85 12.48 1.99
C THR A 22 -7.63 12.96 3.43
N SER A 23 -6.98 12.13 4.26
CA SER A 23 -6.72 12.45 5.66
C SER A 23 -5.79 13.66 5.83
N TYR A 24 -4.70 13.66 5.06
CA TYR A 24 -3.71 14.74 5.08
C TYR A 24 -4.33 16.08 4.64
N ILE A 25 -5.11 16.11 3.57
CA ILE A 25 -5.77 17.34 3.08
C ILE A 25 -6.80 17.82 4.11
N ALA A 26 -7.61 16.93 4.67
CA ALA A 26 -8.59 17.30 5.69
C ALA A 26 -7.92 17.86 6.96
N ALA A 27 -6.80 17.27 7.40
CA ALA A 27 -6.04 17.78 8.53
C ALA A 27 -5.41 19.16 8.22
N ALA A 28 -4.93 19.37 7.00
CA ALA A 28 -4.34 20.64 6.57
C ALA A 28 -5.35 21.82 6.68
N VAL A 29 -6.64 21.57 6.42
CA VAL A 29 -7.71 22.54 6.60
C VAL A 29 -8.29 22.54 8.02
N LYS A 30 -7.57 21.93 9.00
CA LYS A 30 -7.93 21.89 10.42
C LYS A 30 -9.19 21.10 10.76
N ALA A 31 -9.61 20.18 9.90
CA ALA A 31 -10.66 19.22 10.24
C ALA A 31 -10.13 18.22 11.28
N LYS A 32 -10.98 17.83 12.23
CA LYS A 32 -10.68 16.76 13.18
C LYS A 32 -10.89 15.41 12.47
N VAL A 33 -9.79 14.73 12.10
CA VAL A 33 -9.79 13.53 11.26
C VAL A 33 -9.25 12.35 12.03
N THR A 34 -9.93 11.19 11.91
CA THR A 34 -9.39 9.87 12.28
C THR A 34 -9.21 9.04 11.02
N LEU A 35 -8.02 8.48 10.83
CA LEU A 35 -7.67 7.50 9.80
C LEU A 35 -7.58 6.13 10.46
N ILE A 36 -8.34 5.16 9.95
CA ILE A 36 -8.39 3.79 10.49
C ILE A 36 -7.73 2.85 9.49
N GLU A 37 -6.76 2.04 9.95
CA GLU A 37 -6.08 1.06 9.12
C GLU A 37 -5.96 -0.28 9.84
N ALA A 38 -6.47 -1.33 9.20
CA ALA A 38 -6.43 -2.69 9.75
C ALA A 38 -5.09 -3.41 9.51
N GLY A 39 -4.44 -3.11 8.39
CA GLY A 39 -3.18 -3.73 7.94
C GLY A 39 -2.01 -2.76 7.94
N GLU A 40 -1.27 -2.75 6.84
CA GLU A 40 -0.08 -1.94 6.66
C GLU A 40 -0.40 -0.55 6.12
N MET A 41 0.27 0.46 6.67
CA MET A 41 0.22 1.83 6.15
C MET A 41 0.76 1.88 4.71
N GLY A 42 0.23 2.80 3.89
CA GLY A 42 0.63 2.95 2.49
C GLY A 42 -0.19 2.09 1.52
N GLY A 43 -0.90 1.07 2.03
CA GLY A 43 -1.77 0.18 1.23
C GLY A 43 -1.05 -0.48 0.07
N ASP A 44 -1.80 -0.85 -0.98
CA ASP A 44 -1.28 -1.58 -2.13
C ASP A 44 -0.21 -0.79 -2.90
N CYS A 45 -0.35 0.52 -3.00
CA CYS A 45 0.60 1.35 -3.76
C CYS A 45 2.03 1.22 -3.21
N LEU A 46 2.20 1.36 -1.90
CA LEU A 46 3.50 1.25 -1.25
C LEU A 46 4.00 -0.20 -1.21
N ASN A 47 3.13 -1.12 -0.78
CA ASN A 47 3.57 -2.45 -0.37
C ASN A 47 3.56 -3.48 -1.52
N TYR A 48 2.61 -3.37 -2.48
CA TYR A 48 2.35 -4.42 -3.47
C TYR A 48 2.23 -3.91 -4.91
N GLY A 49 2.15 -2.60 -5.13
CA GLY A 49 1.81 -2.04 -6.43
C GLY A 49 2.85 -1.07 -6.99
N CYS A 50 2.55 0.22 -6.86
CA CYS A 50 3.27 1.30 -7.56
C CYS A 50 4.76 1.32 -7.26
N VAL A 51 5.13 1.23 -6.00
CA VAL A 51 6.52 1.38 -5.56
C VAL A 51 7.37 0.18 -6.01
N PRO A 52 7.03 -1.07 -5.63
CA PRO A 52 7.85 -2.22 -6.03
C PRO A 52 7.86 -2.43 -7.55
N SER A 53 6.73 -2.22 -8.24
CA SER A 53 6.69 -2.39 -9.70
C SER A 53 7.57 -1.38 -10.42
N LYS A 54 7.55 -0.11 -10.03
CA LYS A 54 8.42 0.92 -10.63
C LYS A 54 9.89 0.68 -10.30
N ALA A 55 10.19 0.15 -9.12
CA ALA A 55 11.56 -0.19 -8.74
C ALA A 55 12.15 -1.30 -9.63
N ILE A 56 11.40 -2.37 -9.90
CA ILE A 56 11.87 -3.45 -10.79
C ILE A 56 11.91 -3.01 -12.26
N ILE A 57 10.91 -2.26 -12.74
CA ILE A 57 10.88 -1.70 -14.09
C ILE A 57 12.09 -0.81 -14.33
N LYS A 58 12.51 -0.02 -13.34
CA LYS A 58 13.72 0.81 -13.48
C LYS A 58 14.98 -0.03 -13.68
N SER A 59 15.12 -1.13 -12.96
CA SER A 59 16.24 -2.07 -13.15
C SER A 59 16.21 -2.72 -14.53
N ALA A 60 15.02 -3.18 -14.97
CA ALA A 60 14.83 -3.75 -16.29
C ALA A 60 15.16 -2.75 -17.42
N LYS A 61 14.72 -1.50 -17.29
CA LYS A 61 15.01 -0.44 -18.25
C LYS A 61 16.51 -0.16 -18.36
N ILE A 62 17.23 -0.14 -17.25
CA ILE A 62 18.69 0.06 -17.27
C ILE A 62 19.37 -1.14 -17.97
N ALA A 63 18.95 -2.36 -17.67
CA ALA A 63 19.48 -3.54 -18.32
C ALA A 63 19.23 -3.54 -19.85
N ASP A 64 18.06 -3.09 -20.28
CA ASP A 64 17.73 -2.93 -21.69
C ASP A 64 18.59 -1.85 -22.36
N GLN A 65 18.79 -0.69 -21.72
CA GLN A 65 19.65 0.38 -22.22
C GLN A 65 21.11 -0.05 -22.38
N ILE A 66 21.63 -0.89 -21.47
CA ILE A 66 22.96 -1.48 -21.57
C ILE A 66 23.08 -2.39 -22.79
N ARG A 67 22.03 -3.18 -23.10
CA ARG A 67 22.00 -4.05 -24.29
C ARG A 67 21.96 -3.26 -25.59
N HIS A 68 21.35 -2.08 -25.58
CA HIS A 68 21.14 -1.21 -26.73
C HIS A 68 21.89 0.12 -26.60
N GLY A 69 23.12 0.04 -26.10
CA GLY A 69 23.98 1.23 -25.88
C GLY A 69 24.23 2.04 -27.14
N GLU A 70 24.22 1.40 -28.32
CA GLU A 70 24.37 2.04 -29.61
C GLU A 70 23.39 3.18 -29.88
N ASN A 71 22.17 3.09 -29.33
CA ASN A 71 21.18 4.16 -29.42
C ASN A 71 21.62 5.47 -28.73
N TYR A 72 22.67 5.38 -27.91
CA TYR A 72 23.23 6.49 -27.13
C TYR A 72 24.70 6.73 -27.44
N GLY A 73 25.23 6.14 -28.54
CA GLY A 73 26.64 6.27 -28.93
C GLY A 73 27.60 5.44 -28.05
N LEU A 74 27.12 4.42 -27.38
CA LEU A 74 27.90 3.52 -26.53
C LEU A 74 27.97 2.13 -27.17
N GLU A 75 28.89 1.30 -26.72
CA GLU A 75 28.92 -0.12 -27.16
C GLU A 75 27.83 -0.91 -26.49
N ASN A 76 27.23 -1.82 -27.26
CA ASN A 76 26.26 -2.80 -26.74
C ASN A 76 26.98 -3.78 -25.81
N THR A 77 26.41 -4.01 -24.63
CA THR A 77 26.98 -4.90 -23.63
C THR A 77 25.90 -5.78 -23.01
N VAL A 78 26.23 -7.03 -22.70
CA VAL A 78 25.33 -7.92 -21.96
C VAL A 78 25.38 -7.57 -20.47
N PRO A 79 24.29 -7.05 -19.89
CA PRO A 79 24.29 -6.68 -18.48
C PRO A 79 24.43 -7.93 -17.60
N GLN A 80 25.35 -7.89 -16.66
CA GLN A 80 25.47 -8.90 -15.61
C GLN A 80 24.68 -8.45 -14.39
N PHE A 81 23.78 -9.29 -13.90
CA PHE A 81 22.96 -8.96 -12.72
C PHE A 81 22.63 -10.20 -11.89
N SER A 82 22.35 -9.99 -10.63
CA SER A 82 21.75 -10.98 -9.73
C SER A 82 20.30 -10.60 -9.49
N PHE A 83 19.37 -11.51 -9.76
CA PHE A 83 17.96 -11.28 -9.51
C PHE A 83 17.69 -11.01 -8.03
N LYS A 84 18.34 -11.72 -7.13
CA LYS A 84 18.29 -11.49 -5.68
C LYS A 84 18.68 -10.05 -5.30
N LYS A 85 19.75 -9.51 -5.92
CA LYS A 85 20.14 -8.11 -5.69
C LYS A 85 19.12 -7.11 -6.24
N VAL A 86 18.49 -7.42 -7.38
CA VAL A 86 17.39 -6.61 -7.93
C VAL A 86 16.22 -6.59 -6.94
N MET A 87 15.83 -7.75 -6.41
CA MET A 87 14.73 -7.83 -5.45
C MET A 87 15.07 -7.16 -4.11
N ALA A 88 16.29 -7.30 -3.62
CA ALA A 88 16.76 -6.58 -2.42
C ALA A 88 16.67 -5.06 -2.62
N ARG A 89 17.04 -4.55 -3.80
CA ARG A 89 16.85 -3.14 -4.15
C ARG A 89 15.37 -2.74 -4.16
N VAL A 90 14.48 -3.59 -4.69
CA VAL A 90 13.02 -3.31 -4.67
C VAL A 90 12.54 -3.15 -3.23
N GLN A 91 12.91 -4.05 -2.34
CA GLN A 91 12.56 -3.98 -0.92
C GLN A 91 13.14 -2.73 -0.24
N GLN A 92 14.39 -2.38 -0.56
CA GLN A 92 15.00 -1.16 -0.03
C GLN A 92 14.24 0.10 -0.45
N VAL A 93 13.82 0.20 -1.72
CA VAL A 93 13.02 1.34 -2.20
C VAL A 93 11.69 1.45 -1.47
N VAL A 94 11.02 0.32 -1.20
CA VAL A 94 9.80 0.31 -0.37
C VAL A 94 10.10 0.82 1.04
N ALA A 95 11.17 0.33 1.67
CA ALA A 95 11.58 0.74 3.02
C ALA A 95 11.95 2.23 3.09
N ASP A 96 12.60 2.77 2.06
CA ASP A 96 12.97 4.19 1.98
C ASP A 96 11.75 5.12 1.87
N ILE A 97 10.67 4.64 1.26
CA ILE A 97 9.42 5.40 1.06
C ILE A 97 8.46 5.23 2.24
N ALA A 98 8.45 4.08 2.91
CA ALA A 98 7.52 3.75 3.99
C ALA A 98 7.40 4.84 5.09
N PRO A 99 8.46 5.54 5.53
CA PRO A 99 8.35 6.62 6.51
C PRO A 99 7.42 7.76 6.07
N HIS A 100 7.25 7.98 4.76
CA HIS A 100 6.35 9.01 4.24
C HIS A 100 4.86 8.68 4.44
N ASP A 101 4.54 7.41 4.62
CA ASP A 101 3.18 6.91 4.84
C ASP A 101 2.97 6.39 6.27
N SER A 102 3.91 6.65 7.18
CA SER A 102 3.92 6.11 8.54
C SER A 102 2.86 6.73 9.46
N VAL A 103 2.49 5.97 10.50
CA VAL A 103 1.63 6.45 11.59
C VAL A 103 2.21 7.73 12.22
N GLU A 104 3.52 7.72 12.49
CA GLU A 104 4.22 8.87 13.10
C GLU A 104 4.06 10.14 12.25
N ARG A 105 4.33 10.05 10.94
CA ARG A 105 4.19 11.20 10.04
C ARG A 105 2.76 11.73 10.03
N TYR A 106 1.76 10.87 9.89
CA TYR A 106 0.35 11.29 9.83
C TYR A 106 -0.13 11.88 11.15
N THR A 107 0.31 11.34 12.28
CA THR A 107 0.05 11.92 13.60
C THR A 107 0.65 13.33 13.70
N ASN A 108 1.88 13.52 13.24
CA ASN A 108 2.54 14.83 13.20
C ASN A 108 1.84 15.84 12.26
N LEU A 109 1.14 15.36 11.23
CA LEU A 109 0.30 16.18 10.35
C LEU A 109 -1.07 16.53 10.97
N GLY A 110 -1.39 16.00 12.15
CA GLY A 110 -2.64 16.27 12.87
C GLY A 110 -3.76 15.28 12.58
N VAL A 111 -3.44 14.11 11.99
CA VAL A 111 -4.37 13.01 11.80
C VAL A 111 -4.31 12.08 13.00
N ASP A 112 -5.46 11.74 13.57
CA ASP A 112 -5.58 10.70 14.59
C ASP A 112 -5.59 9.33 13.87
N VAL A 113 -4.50 8.56 13.99
CA VAL A 113 -4.35 7.26 13.31
C VAL A 113 -4.68 6.15 14.29
N VAL A 114 -5.66 5.32 13.91
CA VAL A 114 -6.13 4.17 14.69
C VAL A 114 -5.85 2.88 13.93
N LYS A 115 -5.08 1.97 14.53
CA LYS A 115 -4.85 0.63 13.99
C LYS A 115 -5.96 -0.30 14.43
N GLY A 116 -6.79 -0.71 13.48
CA GLY A 116 -7.93 -1.57 13.76
C GLY A 116 -8.82 -1.80 12.54
N TYR A 117 -9.74 -2.74 12.68
CA TYR A 117 -10.74 -3.06 11.66
C TYR A 117 -12.01 -2.27 11.90
N ALA A 118 -12.40 -1.45 10.93
CA ALA A 118 -13.57 -0.60 11.00
C ALA A 118 -14.84 -1.28 10.47
N LYS A 119 -15.96 -1.12 11.18
CA LYS A 119 -17.28 -1.55 10.77
C LYS A 119 -18.26 -0.38 10.84
N LEU A 120 -18.95 -0.10 9.74
CA LEU A 120 -20.05 0.86 9.72
C LEU A 120 -21.26 0.30 10.44
N ILE A 121 -21.73 1.01 11.46
CA ILE A 121 -22.94 0.65 12.22
C ILE A 121 -24.15 1.38 11.67
N ASP A 122 -23.95 2.66 11.33
CA ASP A 122 -24.94 3.51 10.66
C ASP A 122 -24.22 4.59 9.83
N PRO A 123 -24.90 5.49 9.11
CA PRO A 123 -24.25 6.50 8.24
C PRO A 123 -23.30 7.46 8.96
N TRP A 124 -23.24 7.46 10.27
CA TRP A 124 -22.42 8.38 11.08
C TRP A 124 -21.54 7.69 12.11
N THR A 125 -21.73 6.37 12.34
CA THR A 125 -21.11 5.64 13.44
C THR A 125 -20.21 4.52 12.89
N VAL A 126 -18.96 4.53 13.34
CA VAL A 126 -17.96 3.48 13.04
C VAL A 126 -17.57 2.81 14.35
N GLU A 127 -17.67 1.51 14.38
CA GLU A 127 -17.11 0.63 15.42
C GLU A 127 -15.77 0.12 14.94
N ILE A 128 -14.74 0.17 15.78
CA ILE A 128 -13.38 -0.18 15.45
C ILE A 128 -12.92 -1.28 16.39
N GLN A 129 -12.63 -2.45 15.86
CA GLN A 129 -11.92 -3.49 16.59
C GLN A 129 -10.42 -3.18 16.52
N LEU A 130 -9.83 -2.80 17.66
CA LEU A 130 -8.43 -2.42 17.73
C LEU A 130 -7.51 -3.63 17.54
N ASN A 131 -6.38 -3.45 16.86
CA ASN A 131 -5.42 -4.53 16.60
C ASN A 131 -4.73 -5.06 17.87
N ASP A 132 -4.63 -4.22 18.92
CA ASP A 132 -4.09 -4.56 20.24
C ASP A 132 -5.15 -5.09 21.20
N GLY A 133 -6.39 -5.22 20.75
CA GLY A 133 -7.56 -5.66 21.49
C GLY A 133 -8.45 -4.52 21.97
N GLY A 134 -9.69 -4.86 22.24
CA GLY A 134 -10.69 -3.87 22.64
C GLY A 134 -11.49 -3.31 21.46
N MET A 135 -12.43 -2.42 21.81
CA MET A 135 -13.38 -1.83 20.88
C MET A 135 -13.43 -0.33 21.10
N GLN A 136 -13.46 0.43 20.00
CA GLN A 136 -13.67 1.87 20.02
C GLN A 136 -14.85 2.21 19.11
N THR A 137 -15.70 3.15 19.52
CA THR A 137 -16.79 3.65 18.68
C THR A 137 -16.60 5.15 18.49
N LEU A 138 -16.67 5.59 17.25
CA LEU A 138 -16.56 7.00 16.87
C LEU A 138 -17.69 7.41 15.95
N THR A 139 -18.10 8.69 16.11
CA THR A 139 -19.07 9.30 15.21
C THR A 139 -18.43 10.40 14.36
N ALA A 140 -18.82 10.49 13.09
CA ALA A 140 -18.32 11.50 12.20
C ALA A 140 -19.42 12.13 11.34
N ARG A 141 -19.20 13.39 10.95
CA ARG A 141 -20.07 14.08 10.00
C ARG A 141 -19.96 13.48 8.59
N THR A 142 -18.76 13.01 8.23
CA THR A 142 -18.45 12.39 6.94
C THR A 142 -17.60 11.16 7.18
N ILE A 143 -17.92 10.07 6.49
CA ILE A 143 -17.13 8.84 6.47
C ILE A 143 -16.68 8.58 5.04
N VAL A 144 -15.37 8.37 4.87
CA VAL A 144 -14.74 8.05 3.58
C VAL A 144 -14.31 6.60 3.61
N ILE A 145 -14.79 5.81 2.66
CA ILE A 145 -14.44 4.40 2.49
C ILE A 145 -13.33 4.33 1.43
N ALA A 146 -12.11 4.04 1.87
CA ALA A 146 -10.93 3.93 1.03
C ALA A 146 -10.20 2.59 1.26
N THR A 147 -10.99 1.52 1.39
CA THR A 147 -10.54 0.19 1.82
C THR A 147 -9.78 -0.60 0.76
N GLY A 148 -9.63 -0.06 -0.45
CA GLY A 148 -8.95 -0.72 -1.55
C GLY A 148 -9.70 -1.94 -2.08
N ALA A 149 -8.95 -2.88 -2.65
CA ALA A 149 -9.46 -4.13 -3.21
C ALA A 149 -8.47 -5.27 -2.94
N ARG A 150 -8.89 -6.49 -3.21
CA ARG A 150 -8.03 -7.67 -3.26
C ARG A 150 -8.01 -8.22 -4.67
N PRO A 151 -6.90 -8.84 -5.12
CA PRO A 151 -6.86 -9.51 -6.41
C PRO A 151 -7.94 -10.60 -6.50
N PHE A 152 -8.71 -10.57 -7.58
CA PHE A 152 -9.65 -11.64 -7.87
C PHE A 152 -8.93 -12.79 -8.55
N VAL A 153 -9.02 -13.98 -7.97
CA VAL A 153 -8.52 -15.22 -8.56
C VAL A 153 -9.69 -15.96 -9.17
N PRO A 154 -9.75 -16.12 -10.50
CA PRO A 154 -10.86 -16.83 -11.14
C PRO A 154 -10.82 -18.32 -10.77
N PRO A 155 -11.99 -18.98 -10.64
CA PRO A 155 -12.06 -20.40 -10.28
C PRO A 155 -11.76 -21.29 -11.49
N LEU A 156 -10.49 -21.30 -11.93
CA LEU A 156 -10.02 -22.12 -13.04
C LEU A 156 -9.68 -23.52 -12.52
N PRO A 157 -10.11 -24.60 -13.22
CA PRO A 157 -9.71 -25.96 -12.87
C PRO A 157 -8.18 -26.11 -12.83
N GLY A 158 -7.64 -26.68 -11.75
CA GLY A 158 -6.22 -26.94 -11.59
C GLY A 158 -5.37 -25.74 -11.13
N ILE A 159 -5.96 -24.56 -10.89
CA ILE A 159 -5.19 -23.36 -10.50
C ILE A 159 -4.52 -23.52 -9.13
N GLU A 160 -5.20 -24.20 -8.20
CA GLU A 160 -4.66 -24.44 -6.86
C GLU A 160 -3.51 -25.47 -6.89
N GLU A 161 -3.63 -26.51 -7.72
CA GLU A 161 -2.61 -27.56 -7.85
C GLU A 161 -1.34 -27.05 -8.56
N THR A 162 -1.50 -26.17 -9.55
CA THR A 162 -0.35 -25.58 -10.25
C THR A 162 0.30 -24.45 -9.47
N GLY A 163 -0.45 -23.84 -8.54
CA GLY A 163 -0.05 -22.66 -7.79
C GLY A 163 -0.11 -21.38 -8.63
N TYR A 164 -0.27 -20.27 -7.96
CA TYR A 164 -0.30 -18.94 -8.58
C TYR A 164 0.30 -17.89 -7.66
N VAL A 165 0.55 -16.72 -8.22
CA VAL A 165 0.88 -15.51 -7.47
C VAL A 165 -0.08 -14.40 -7.87
N THR A 166 -0.39 -13.55 -6.90
CA THR A 166 -1.14 -12.31 -7.12
C THR A 166 -0.23 -11.11 -6.87
N SER A 167 -0.70 -9.90 -7.12
CA SER A 167 0.03 -8.69 -6.74
C SER A 167 0.43 -8.67 -5.25
N ASP A 168 -0.41 -9.25 -4.40
CA ASP A 168 -0.19 -9.27 -2.94
C ASP A 168 0.89 -10.27 -2.50
N THR A 169 1.12 -11.33 -3.28
CA THR A 169 2.04 -12.43 -2.93
C THR A 169 3.31 -12.47 -3.78
N LEU A 170 3.30 -11.77 -4.92
CA LEU A 170 4.38 -11.78 -5.91
C LEU A 170 5.73 -11.36 -5.32
N TRP A 171 5.74 -10.26 -4.57
CA TRP A 171 6.96 -9.62 -4.10
C TRP A 171 7.70 -10.46 -3.07
N THR A 172 6.97 -11.10 -2.16
CA THR A 172 7.54 -12.04 -1.18
C THR A 172 8.12 -13.25 -1.90
N LYS A 173 7.35 -13.86 -2.80
CA LYS A 173 7.82 -15.02 -3.59
C LYS A 173 9.04 -14.68 -4.43
N PHE A 174 9.08 -13.53 -5.08
CA PHE A 174 10.23 -13.12 -5.90
C PHE A 174 11.47 -12.82 -5.06
N ALA A 175 11.30 -12.32 -3.83
CA ALA A 175 12.42 -12.08 -2.92
C ALA A 175 13.16 -13.38 -2.50
N GLU A 176 12.46 -14.53 -2.56
CA GLU A 176 13.02 -15.84 -2.23
C GLU A 176 13.79 -16.47 -3.40
N LEU A 177 13.64 -15.96 -4.62
CA LEU A 177 14.27 -16.52 -5.81
C LEU A 177 15.73 -16.08 -5.95
N GLU A 178 16.62 -17.03 -6.22
CA GLU A 178 18.02 -16.76 -6.57
C GLU A 178 18.16 -16.28 -8.03
N GLU A 179 17.35 -16.81 -8.92
CA GLU A 179 17.33 -16.48 -10.35
C GLU A 179 15.98 -15.91 -10.77
N ALA A 180 15.99 -15.13 -11.83
CA ALA A 180 14.75 -14.63 -12.43
C ALA A 180 13.87 -15.82 -12.90
N PRO A 181 12.53 -15.69 -12.77
CA PRO A 181 11.61 -16.69 -13.29
C PRO A 181 11.85 -16.95 -14.79
N LYS A 182 11.89 -18.19 -15.19
CA LYS A 182 11.94 -18.57 -16.61
C LYS A 182 10.54 -18.42 -17.22
N LYS A 183 10.51 -18.05 -18.48
CA LYS A 183 9.25 -17.98 -19.25
C LYS A 183 8.63 -19.36 -19.43
#